data_48a8b6963f3c05a4182219ec487eec3a
#
_entry.id   48a8b6963f3c05a4182219ec487eec3a
#
_cell.length_a   1.000
_cell.length_b   1.000
_cell.length_c   1.000
_cell.angle_alpha   90.00
_cell.angle_beta   90.00
_cell.angle_gamma   90.00
#
_symmetry.space_group_name_H-M   'P 1'
#
loop_
_entity.id
_entity.type
_entity.pdbx_description
1 polymer ?
#
loop_
_entity_poly.entity_id
_entity_poly.type
_entity_poly.pdbx_seq_one_letter_code
_entity_poly.pdbx_strand_id
1 'polypeptide(L)'
;MSFKKQYLKSKPVCKVAFKLSREEAKNAENVRIVGDFNDWDLNAAPMKKLKNGSFSSTVVLSKDAQYQFRYLLNNKEWENDWNADAYVPSPVSLEENSVLLV
;
A
#
# COMPACT_ATOMS: atom_id res chain seq x y z
N MET A 1 4.39 8.35 4.81
CA MET A 1 4.22 7.28 3.83
C MET A 1 4.55 7.80 2.47
N SER A 2 5.28 7.03 1.71
CA SER A 2 5.62 7.44 0.37
C SER A 2 5.63 6.24 -0.56
N PHE A 3 5.44 6.51 -1.82
CA PHE A 3 5.62 5.50 -2.85
C PHE A 3 6.22 6.17 -4.08
N LYS A 4 7.01 5.41 -4.81
CA LYS A 4 7.64 5.85 -6.04
C LYS A 4 7.10 5.03 -7.19
N LYS A 5 6.73 5.71 -8.26
CA LYS A 5 6.19 5.07 -9.47
C LYS A 5 7.27 5.07 -10.54
N GLN A 6 7.54 3.90 -11.09
CA GLN A 6 8.49 3.75 -12.19
C GLN A 6 7.79 3.07 -13.36
N TYR A 7 7.51 3.84 -14.39
CA TYR A 7 6.87 3.32 -15.60
C TYR A 7 7.91 2.64 -16.48
N LEU A 8 7.60 1.43 -16.93
CA LEU A 8 8.50 0.66 -17.78
C LEU A 8 8.23 1.01 -19.24
N LYS A 9 9.30 1.26 -20.01
CA LYS A 9 9.19 1.66 -21.42
C LYS A 9 8.68 0.53 -22.32
N SER A 10 9.03 -0.70 -21.99
CA SER A 10 8.75 -1.86 -22.85
C SER A 10 7.47 -2.60 -22.51
N LYS A 11 6.78 -2.23 -21.41
CA LYS A 11 5.58 -2.92 -20.93
C LYS A 11 4.57 -1.92 -20.39
N PRO A 12 3.26 -2.19 -20.51
CA PRO A 12 2.22 -1.30 -19.99
C PRO A 12 2.03 -1.48 -18.48
N VAL A 13 3.12 -1.42 -17.72
CA VAL A 13 3.10 -1.60 -16.28
C VAL A 13 3.88 -0.51 -15.56
N CYS A 14 3.54 -0.32 -14.30
CA CYS A 14 4.22 0.60 -13.40
C CYS A 14 4.74 -0.18 -12.20
N LYS A 15 6.00 -0.01 -11.88
CA LYS A 15 6.60 -0.58 -10.68
C LYS A 15 6.42 0.43 -9.56
N VAL A 16 5.69 0.06 -8.52
CA VAL A 16 5.41 0.96 -7.40
C VAL A 16 6.14 0.46 -6.15
N ALA A 17 7.01 1.30 -5.63
CA ALA A 17 7.73 1.01 -4.39
C ALA A 17 7.05 1.76 -3.24
N PHE A 18 6.51 1.02 -2.28
CA PHE A 18 5.86 1.56 -1.10
C PHE A 18 6.84 1.60 0.06
N LYS A 19 6.80 2.67 0.85
CA LYS A 19 7.63 2.79 2.04
C LYS A 19 6.86 3.47 3.15
N LEU A 20 6.85 2.83 4.33
CA LEU A 20 6.30 3.39 5.56
C LEU A 20 7.42 3.63 6.54
N SER A 21 7.43 4.80 7.17
CA SER A 21 8.34 5.05 8.27
C SER A 21 7.87 4.27 9.50
N ARG A 22 8.76 4.12 10.47
CA ARG A 22 8.43 3.51 11.76
C ARG A 22 7.27 4.22 12.45
N GLU A 23 7.24 5.55 12.37
CA GLU A 23 6.19 6.38 12.95
C GLU A 23 4.84 6.13 12.26
N GLU A 24 4.85 6.12 10.93
CA GLU A 24 3.64 5.88 10.14
C GLU A 24 3.07 4.49 10.38
N ALA A 25 3.94 3.52 10.63
CA ALA A 25 3.54 2.15 10.96
C ALA A 25 3.19 1.99 12.45
N LYS A 26 3.22 3.06 13.23
CA LYS A 26 2.88 3.06 14.67
C LYS A 26 3.66 2.00 15.44
N ASN A 27 4.94 1.83 15.13
CA ASN A 27 5.83 0.83 15.74
C ASN A 27 5.32 -0.61 15.59
N ALA A 28 4.58 -0.90 14.52
CA ALA A 28 4.06 -2.25 14.27
C ALA A 28 5.20 -3.27 14.09
N GLU A 29 4.93 -4.51 14.47
CA GLU A 29 5.86 -5.63 14.26
C GLU A 29 5.79 -6.13 12.83
N ASN A 30 4.60 -6.12 12.22
CA ASN A 30 4.45 -6.45 10.82
C ASN A 30 3.40 -5.55 10.16
N VAL A 31 3.54 -5.38 8.86
CA VAL A 31 2.64 -4.59 8.03
C VAL A 31 2.38 -5.34 6.73
N ARG A 32 1.12 -5.40 6.33
CA ARG A 32 0.73 -5.90 5.02
C ARG A 32 0.07 -4.80 4.24
N ILE A 33 0.31 -4.77 2.93
CA ILE A 33 -0.44 -3.89 2.04
C ILE A 33 -1.56 -4.73 1.42
N VAL A 34 -2.79 -4.28 1.59
CA VAL A 34 -3.98 -5.03 1.17
C VAL A 34 -4.84 -4.13 0.29
N GLY A 35 -5.18 -4.60 -0.89
CA GLY A 35 -5.93 -3.78 -1.82
C GLY A 35 -6.40 -4.53 -3.06
N ASP A 36 -6.89 -3.75 -4.04
CA ASP A 36 -7.43 -4.29 -5.29
C ASP A 36 -6.43 -5.16 -6.04
N PHE A 37 -5.13 -4.89 -5.91
CA PHE A 37 -4.08 -5.61 -6.63
C PHE A 37 -3.76 -7.00 -6.04
N ASN A 38 -4.31 -7.35 -4.89
CA ASN A 38 -4.16 -8.68 -4.30
C ASN A 38 -5.49 -9.21 -3.76
N ASP A 39 -6.61 -8.74 -4.34
CA ASP A 39 -7.97 -9.16 -3.97
C ASP A 39 -8.29 -8.98 -2.49
N TRP A 40 -7.71 -7.97 -1.88
CA TRP A 40 -7.89 -7.65 -0.46
C TRP A 40 -7.58 -8.83 0.46
N ASP A 41 -6.55 -9.60 0.10
CA ASP A 41 -6.12 -10.79 0.83
C ASP A 41 -5.47 -10.41 2.16
N LEU A 42 -6.12 -10.76 3.26
CA LEU A 42 -5.61 -10.50 4.61
C LEU A 42 -4.35 -11.31 4.93
N ASN A 43 -4.05 -12.33 4.13
CA ASN A 43 -2.87 -13.18 4.28
C ASN A 43 -1.80 -12.87 3.24
N ALA A 44 -1.89 -11.72 2.59
CA ALA A 44 -0.87 -11.30 1.64
C ALA A 44 0.51 -11.27 2.30
N ALA A 45 1.57 -11.46 1.50
CA ALA A 45 2.92 -11.42 2.02
C ALA A 45 3.20 -10.09 2.74
N PRO A 46 3.82 -10.12 3.93
CA PRO A 46 4.09 -8.89 4.66
C PRO A 46 5.16 -8.05 3.97
N MET A 47 5.11 -6.75 4.23
CA MET A 47 6.16 -5.84 3.79
C MET A 47 7.46 -6.16 4.51
N LYS A 48 8.58 -5.86 3.86
CA LYS A 48 9.90 -6.08 4.46
C LYS A 48 10.17 -5.03 5.52
N LYS A 49 10.47 -5.48 6.74
CA LYS A 49 10.87 -4.59 7.84
C LYS A 49 12.35 -4.31 7.77
N LEU A 50 12.72 -3.04 7.80
CA LEU A 50 14.11 -2.59 7.76
C LEU A 50 14.64 -2.37 9.18
N LYS A 51 15.96 -2.26 9.31
CA LYS A 51 16.64 -2.11 10.62
C LYS A 51 16.15 -0.91 11.41
N ASN A 52 15.79 0.17 10.73
CA ASN A 52 15.32 1.39 11.39
C ASN A 52 13.83 1.35 11.76
N GLY A 53 13.18 0.20 11.58
CA GLY A 53 11.76 0.05 11.89
C GLY A 53 10.81 0.46 10.77
N SER A 54 11.33 0.91 9.63
CA SER A 54 10.49 1.22 8.47
C SER A 54 10.16 -0.06 7.71
N PHE A 55 9.17 0.03 6.80
CA PHE A 55 8.73 -1.10 5.99
C PHE A 55 8.78 -0.72 4.52
N SER A 56 9.07 -1.69 3.66
CA SER A 56 9.10 -1.48 2.23
C SER A 56 8.51 -2.67 1.47
N SER A 57 7.94 -2.37 0.31
CA SER A 57 7.42 -3.39 -0.60
C SER A 57 7.35 -2.81 -2.02
N THR A 58 7.54 -3.67 -3.01
CA THR A 58 7.45 -3.26 -4.42
C THR A 58 6.40 -4.13 -5.11
N VAL A 59 5.51 -3.49 -5.85
CA VAL A 59 4.43 -4.16 -6.57
C VAL A 59 4.45 -3.67 -8.02
N VAL A 60 4.26 -4.59 -8.96
CA VAL A 60 4.15 -4.26 -10.39
C VAL A 60 2.68 -4.27 -10.76
N LEU A 61 2.19 -3.13 -11.26
CA LEU A 61 0.77 -2.92 -11.56
C LEU A 61 0.57 -2.49 -13.01
N SER A 62 -0.58 -2.85 -13.58
CA SER A 62 -0.95 -2.34 -14.90
C SER A 62 -1.14 -0.83 -14.82
N LYS A 63 -0.60 -0.10 -15.81
CA LYS A 63 -0.74 1.35 -15.85
C LYS A 63 -2.11 1.76 -16.39
N ASP A 64 -2.41 3.06 -16.30
CA ASP A 64 -3.68 3.66 -16.72
C ASP A 64 -4.86 3.10 -15.94
N ALA A 65 -4.63 2.84 -14.64
CA ALA A 65 -5.64 2.30 -13.75
C ALA A 65 -5.52 2.93 -12.37
N GLN A 66 -6.52 2.72 -11.55
CA GLN A 66 -6.49 3.13 -10.15
C GLN A 66 -6.74 1.93 -9.27
N TYR A 67 -6.12 1.93 -8.10
CA TYR A 67 -6.19 0.83 -7.15
C TYR A 67 -6.51 1.39 -5.76
N GLN A 68 -7.46 0.79 -5.07
CA GLN A 68 -7.76 1.11 -3.68
C GLN A 68 -6.98 0.17 -2.79
N PHE A 69 -6.48 0.68 -1.67
CA PHE A 69 -5.68 -0.12 -0.74
C PHE A 69 -5.66 0.48 0.65
N ARG A 70 -5.23 -0.32 1.63
CA ARG A 70 -4.91 0.09 2.99
C ARG A 70 -3.74 -0.71 3.48
N TYR A 71 -3.16 -0.27 4.59
CA TYR A 71 -2.15 -1.05 5.30
C TYR A 71 -2.79 -1.76 6.48
N LEU A 72 -2.39 -3.00 6.73
CA LEU A 72 -2.86 -3.78 7.88
C LEU A 72 -1.69 -3.93 8.85
N LEU A 73 -1.80 -3.31 10.02
CA LEU A 73 -0.76 -3.30 11.04
C LEU A 73 -1.02 -4.40 12.07
N ASN A 74 -0.03 -5.24 12.31
CA ASN A 74 -0.10 -6.33 13.30
C ASN A 74 -1.33 -7.24 13.14
N ASN A 75 -1.81 -7.39 11.90
CA ASN A 75 -2.99 -8.21 11.58
C ASN A 75 -4.29 -7.76 12.23
N LYS A 76 -4.36 -6.55 12.75
CA LYS A 76 -5.57 -6.07 13.46
C LYS A 76 -5.97 -4.65 13.12
N GLU A 77 -5.04 -3.75 12.89
CA GLU A 77 -5.32 -2.33 12.76
C GLU A 77 -5.15 -1.85 11.32
N TRP A 78 -6.17 -1.20 10.79
CA TRP A 78 -6.12 -0.65 9.44
C TRP A 78 -5.57 0.77 9.47
N GLU A 79 -4.76 1.10 8.50
CA GLU A 79 -4.22 2.44 8.32
C GLU A 79 -4.21 2.81 6.85
N ASN A 80 -4.58 4.04 6.54
CA ASN A 80 -4.48 4.56 5.18
C ASN A 80 -3.08 5.12 4.95
N ASP A 81 -2.73 5.30 3.67
CA ASP A 81 -1.52 6.01 3.30
C ASP A 81 -1.76 7.51 3.56
N TRP A 82 -0.85 8.16 4.26
CA TRP A 82 -1.00 9.58 4.60
C TRP A 82 -0.81 10.51 3.39
N ASN A 83 -0.24 9.99 2.31
CA ASN A 83 0.08 10.74 1.10
C ASN A 83 -0.42 10.03 -0.16
N ALA A 84 -1.60 9.42 -0.09
CA ALA A 84 -2.19 8.76 -1.24
C ALA A 84 -2.56 9.78 -2.33
N ASP A 85 -2.70 9.30 -3.56
CA ASP A 85 -3.13 10.16 -4.67
C ASP A 85 -4.55 10.70 -4.45
N ALA A 86 -5.39 9.92 -3.79
CA ALA A 86 -6.76 10.30 -3.45
C ALA A 86 -7.29 9.39 -2.34
N TYR A 87 -8.46 9.73 -1.82
CA TYR A 87 -9.17 8.91 -0.83
C TYR A 87 -10.62 8.79 -1.28
N VAL A 88 -11.18 7.59 -1.17
CA VAL A 88 -12.58 7.33 -1.52
C VAL A 88 -13.27 6.56 -0.41
N PRO A 89 -14.59 6.74 -0.22
CA PRO A 89 -15.33 5.97 0.78
C PRO A 89 -15.24 4.49 0.50
N SER A 90 -15.06 3.69 1.57
CA SER A 90 -15.09 2.25 1.45
C SER A 90 -16.53 1.79 1.25
N PRO A 91 -16.80 0.84 0.33
CA PRO A 91 -18.16 0.33 0.15
C PRO A 91 -18.65 -0.55 1.30
N VAL A 92 -17.74 -0.97 2.20
CA VAL A 92 -18.08 -1.92 3.27
C VAL A 92 -17.84 -1.39 4.69
N SER A 93 -17.36 -0.15 4.82
CA SER A 93 -17.11 0.45 6.13
C SER A 93 -17.35 1.96 6.06
N LEU A 94 -17.35 2.63 7.22
CA LEU A 94 -17.49 4.08 7.29
C LEU A 94 -16.18 4.81 7.04
N GLU A 95 -15.09 4.06 6.86
CA GLU A 95 -13.77 4.62 6.64
C GLU A 95 -13.48 4.78 5.15
N GLU A 96 -12.41 5.51 4.84
CA GLU A 96 -11.98 5.71 3.48
C GLU A 96 -10.89 4.72 3.09
N ASN A 97 -10.76 4.46 1.79
CA ASN A 97 -9.63 3.72 1.23
C ASN A 97 -8.68 4.70 0.57
N SER A 98 -7.38 4.39 0.63
CA SER A 98 -6.37 5.11 -0.13
C SER A 98 -6.47 4.73 -1.60
N VAL A 99 -6.18 5.67 -2.49
CA VAL A 99 -6.21 5.43 -3.94
C VAL A 99 -4.82 5.69 -4.53
N LEU A 100 -4.38 4.75 -5.34
CA LEU A 100 -3.14 4.85 -6.11
C LEU A 100 -3.50 4.98 -7.59
N LEU A 101 -3.03 6.06 -8.22
CA LEU A 101 -3.23 6.30 -9.66
C LEU A 101 -1.95 5.96 -10.41
N VAL A 102 -2.00 5.06 -11.35
CA VAL A 102 -0.80 4.66 -12.14
C VAL A 102 -1.04 4.70 -13.67
#